data_1ad5bb9e93bc0109933c3a4d932c1df1
#
_entry.id   1ad5bb9e93bc0109933c3a4d932c1df1
#
_cell.length_a   1.000
_cell.length_b   1.000
_cell.length_c   1.000
_cell.angle_alpha   90.00
_cell.angle_beta   90.00
_cell.angle_gamma   90.00
#
_symmetry.space_group_name_H-M   'P 1'
#
loop_
_entity.id
_entity.type
_entity.pdbx_description
1 polymer ?
#
loop_
_entity_poly.entity_id
_entity_poly.type
_entity_poly.pdbx_seq_one_letter_code
_entity_poly.pdbx_strand_id
1 'polypeptide(L)'
;MREVGPRLGIAPTCAALGLPTATYYRRISPTPPPQPRPSPPRKLAAAERTAVLEVLHRPQFVDLAPAQVYAQLLDEQRYLCSERTMYRVLEENHEVRERRDQLRHPPYAAPELLATAPNQVWSWDITKLLGPAKWTYFYLYVILDLFSRYVVGWMVAHEERAALAKTLIEQSCRRQGITPGGLTLHADRGPSMTSKPVALLLSDLGVTKTHSRPYVSNDNPFSEAQFKTMKYRPEFPDRFGSIQDSRSFGHVFFPWYNTAHRHSGIGMLTPHEVYYGLAEKRVEARARVLAAAYAVHPERFVAGRPRPPALPSEVWINKPKAALVEPNCDSEPEVVTNFASRAPQSHAADSTHTQVSPRIGVRERFGPIGGELHVAALNTEDLH
;
A
#
# COMPACT_ATOMS: atom_id res chain seq x y z
N MET A 1 15.50 -11.51 -42.08
CA MET A 1 16.96 -11.49 -41.81
C MET A 1 17.69 -12.74 -42.23
N ARG A 2 17.30 -13.96 -41.85
CA ARG A 2 17.99 -15.20 -42.27
C ARG A 2 17.88 -15.47 -43.78
N GLU A 3 16.79 -15.11 -44.42
CA GLU A 3 16.52 -15.34 -45.86
C GLU A 3 17.00 -14.16 -46.73
N VAL A 4 16.89 -12.94 -46.25
CA VAL A 4 17.15 -11.73 -47.03
C VAL A 4 18.55 -11.19 -46.84
N GLY A 5 19.16 -11.36 -45.66
CA GLY A 5 20.52 -10.88 -45.32
C GLY A 5 21.61 -11.42 -46.26
N PRO A 6 21.62 -12.71 -46.64
CA PRO A 6 22.61 -13.25 -47.58
C PRO A 6 22.49 -12.69 -49.01
N ARG A 7 21.32 -12.20 -49.40
CA ARG A 7 21.03 -11.68 -50.75
C ARG A 7 21.31 -10.19 -50.91
N LEU A 8 21.03 -9.41 -49.90
CA LEU A 8 21.12 -7.95 -49.93
C LEU A 8 22.23 -7.35 -49.05
N GLY A 9 22.93 -8.20 -48.32
CA GLY A 9 23.94 -7.80 -47.35
C GLY A 9 23.31 -7.53 -45.97
N ILE A 10 24.06 -7.87 -44.92
CA ILE A 10 23.58 -7.77 -43.52
C ILE A 10 23.40 -6.32 -43.09
N ALA A 11 24.34 -5.44 -43.44
CA ALA A 11 24.28 -4.03 -43.02
C ALA A 11 23.08 -3.25 -43.63
N PRO A 12 22.81 -3.35 -44.96
CA PRO A 12 21.63 -2.72 -45.56
C PRO A 12 20.31 -3.28 -45.02
N THR A 13 20.24 -4.59 -44.78
CA THR A 13 19.05 -5.25 -44.23
C THR A 13 18.81 -4.83 -42.79
N CYS A 14 19.83 -4.69 -41.97
CA CYS A 14 19.75 -4.18 -40.62
C CYS A 14 19.26 -2.70 -40.61
N ALA A 15 19.80 -1.87 -41.48
CA ALA A 15 19.40 -0.49 -41.62
C ALA A 15 17.92 -0.35 -42.01
N ALA A 16 17.45 -1.12 -42.98
CA ALA A 16 16.06 -1.15 -43.45
C ALA A 16 15.08 -1.60 -42.35
N LEU A 17 15.53 -2.45 -41.40
CA LEU A 17 14.71 -2.96 -40.29
C LEU A 17 14.89 -2.16 -39.00
N GLY A 18 15.64 -1.07 -39.00
CA GLY A 18 15.94 -0.27 -37.81
C GLY A 18 16.70 -1.03 -36.70
N LEU A 19 17.43 -2.10 -37.05
CA LEU A 19 18.16 -2.95 -36.12
C LEU A 19 19.66 -2.61 -36.15
N PRO A 20 20.31 -2.30 -35.02
CA PRO A 20 21.75 -2.19 -34.95
C PRO A 20 22.44 -3.50 -35.40
N THR A 21 23.43 -3.44 -36.29
CA THR A 21 24.16 -4.60 -36.75
C THR A 21 24.81 -5.39 -35.60
N ALA A 22 25.30 -4.72 -34.56
CA ALA A 22 25.81 -5.33 -33.33
C ALA A 22 24.78 -6.23 -32.64
N THR A 23 23.50 -5.82 -32.61
CA THR A 23 22.40 -6.59 -32.03
C THR A 23 22.13 -7.85 -32.86
N TYR A 24 22.19 -7.75 -34.19
CA TYR A 24 22.04 -8.89 -35.08
C TYR A 24 23.14 -9.95 -34.83
N TYR A 25 24.42 -9.54 -34.85
CA TYR A 25 25.53 -10.45 -34.59
C TYR A 25 25.50 -11.06 -33.19
N ARG A 26 25.11 -10.31 -32.16
CA ARG A 26 24.97 -10.84 -30.80
C ARG A 26 23.89 -11.93 -30.69
N ARG A 27 22.84 -11.84 -31.51
CA ARG A 27 21.79 -12.88 -31.54
C ARG A 27 22.20 -14.15 -32.33
N ILE A 28 23.06 -14.01 -33.31
CA ILE A 28 23.51 -15.17 -34.14
C ILE A 28 24.70 -15.88 -33.51
N SER A 29 25.61 -15.13 -32.90
CA SER A 29 26.78 -15.68 -32.21
C SER A 29 26.52 -15.48 -30.69
N PRO A 30 25.88 -16.45 -30.04
CA PRO A 30 25.71 -16.37 -28.59
C PRO A 30 27.07 -16.27 -27.93
N THR A 31 27.22 -15.28 -27.07
CA THR A 31 28.45 -15.09 -26.29
C THR A 31 28.72 -16.40 -25.54
N PRO A 32 29.91 -16.98 -25.66
CA PRO A 32 30.25 -18.20 -24.92
C PRO A 32 30.05 -17.91 -23.42
N PRO A 33 29.64 -18.89 -22.62
CA PRO A 33 29.46 -18.69 -21.19
C PRO A 33 30.75 -18.09 -20.59
N PRO A 34 30.66 -17.14 -19.70
CA PRO A 34 31.83 -16.50 -19.12
C PRO A 34 32.71 -17.55 -18.47
N GLN A 35 33.95 -17.61 -18.90
CA GLN A 35 34.93 -18.54 -18.31
C GLN A 35 35.07 -18.21 -16.82
N PRO A 36 35.16 -19.22 -15.93
CA PRO A 36 35.41 -19.00 -14.53
C PRO A 36 36.66 -18.15 -14.35
N ARG A 37 36.53 -17.04 -13.65
CA ARG A 37 37.68 -16.19 -13.36
C ARG A 37 38.70 -16.99 -12.56
N PRO A 38 39.99 -16.95 -12.91
CA PRO A 38 41.02 -17.63 -12.14
C PRO A 38 40.99 -17.16 -10.68
N SER A 39 41.13 -18.07 -9.73
CA SER A 39 41.15 -17.72 -8.31
C SER A 39 42.28 -16.74 -8.05
N PRO A 40 42.04 -15.63 -7.32
CA PRO A 40 43.09 -14.68 -6.98
C PRO A 40 44.21 -15.38 -6.21
N PRO A 41 45.49 -15.08 -6.51
CA PRO A 41 46.62 -15.76 -5.88
C PRO A 41 46.72 -15.56 -4.36
N ARG A 42 46.00 -14.55 -3.83
CA ARG A 42 45.91 -14.25 -2.36
C ARG A 42 44.67 -14.82 -1.69
N LYS A 43 43.90 -15.67 -2.38
CA LYS A 43 42.72 -16.30 -1.79
C LYS A 43 43.16 -17.38 -0.79
N LEU A 44 42.62 -17.36 0.43
CA LEU A 44 42.83 -18.41 1.43
C LEU A 44 42.40 -19.77 0.85
N ALA A 45 43.20 -20.80 1.12
CA ALA A 45 42.86 -22.18 0.81
C ALA A 45 41.62 -22.63 1.61
N ALA A 46 40.98 -23.71 1.18
CA ALA A 46 39.81 -24.23 1.88
C ALA A 46 40.12 -24.57 3.35
N ALA A 47 41.24 -25.22 3.61
CA ALA A 47 41.66 -25.56 4.98
C ALA A 47 41.89 -24.33 5.87
N GLU A 48 42.47 -23.25 5.31
CA GLU A 48 42.68 -22.00 6.05
C GLU A 48 41.35 -21.33 6.39
N ARG A 49 40.36 -21.38 5.49
CA ARG A 49 39.01 -20.85 5.71
C ARG A 49 38.27 -21.60 6.81
N THR A 50 38.39 -22.95 6.80
CA THR A 50 37.83 -23.79 7.86
C THR A 50 38.45 -23.43 9.21
N ALA A 51 39.80 -23.28 9.27
CA ALA A 51 40.50 -22.88 10.50
C ALA A 51 40.06 -21.50 11.02
N VAL A 52 39.80 -20.52 10.11
CA VAL A 52 39.23 -19.21 10.49
C VAL A 52 37.85 -19.39 11.09
N LEU A 53 36.97 -20.19 10.48
CA LEU A 53 35.63 -20.45 10.96
C LEU A 53 35.63 -21.12 12.33
N GLU A 54 36.45 -22.16 12.53
CA GLU A 54 36.61 -22.86 13.79
C GLU A 54 37.06 -21.92 14.93
N VAL A 55 37.97 -20.98 14.62
CA VAL A 55 38.37 -19.98 15.61
C VAL A 55 37.23 -19.05 15.95
N LEU A 56 36.49 -18.59 14.95
CA LEU A 56 35.32 -17.71 15.15
C LEU A 56 34.18 -18.37 15.94
N HIS A 57 34.09 -19.72 15.91
CA HIS A 57 33.10 -20.50 16.65
C HIS A 57 33.53 -20.87 18.06
N ARG A 58 34.73 -20.53 18.48
CA ARG A 58 35.15 -20.82 19.86
C ARG A 58 34.28 -20.11 20.88
N PRO A 59 33.98 -20.71 22.04
CA PRO A 59 33.11 -20.10 23.06
C PRO A 59 33.49 -18.67 23.44
N GLN A 60 34.79 -18.37 23.43
CA GLN A 60 35.32 -17.04 23.77
C GLN A 60 35.13 -16.01 22.64
N PHE A 61 34.86 -16.42 21.38
CA PHE A 61 34.79 -15.56 20.21
C PHE A 61 33.42 -15.54 19.56
N VAL A 62 32.55 -16.49 19.88
CA VAL A 62 31.24 -16.66 19.19
C VAL A 62 30.34 -15.42 19.29
N ASP A 63 30.41 -14.67 20.38
CA ASP A 63 29.62 -13.45 20.61
C ASP A 63 30.35 -12.16 20.24
N LEU A 64 31.59 -12.25 19.77
CA LEU A 64 32.41 -11.09 19.43
C LEU A 64 32.31 -10.74 17.95
N ALA A 65 32.33 -9.44 17.62
CA ALA A 65 32.45 -8.99 16.25
C ALA A 65 33.84 -9.39 15.68
N PRO A 66 33.97 -9.71 14.37
CA PRO A 66 35.24 -10.04 13.73
C PRO A 66 36.37 -9.06 14.01
N ALA A 67 36.09 -7.76 14.15
CA ALA A 67 37.08 -6.75 14.52
C ALA A 67 37.65 -6.99 15.93
N GLN A 68 36.79 -7.39 16.87
CA GLN A 68 37.22 -7.70 18.24
C GLN A 68 38.05 -9.00 18.31
N VAL A 69 37.63 -10.02 17.56
CA VAL A 69 38.35 -11.29 17.42
C VAL A 69 39.71 -11.03 16.78
N TYR A 70 39.78 -10.22 15.73
CA TYR A 70 41.02 -9.85 15.07
C TYR A 70 41.99 -9.18 16.04
N ALA A 71 41.54 -8.19 16.84
CA ALA A 71 42.37 -7.50 17.82
C ALA A 71 42.88 -8.47 18.88
N GLN A 72 42.02 -9.34 19.46
CA GLN A 72 42.45 -10.33 20.46
C GLN A 72 43.45 -11.34 19.90
N LEU A 73 43.28 -11.80 18.67
CA LEU A 73 44.24 -12.69 18.03
C LEU A 73 45.59 -12.01 17.82
N LEU A 74 45.61 -10.71 17.49
CA LEU A 74 46.90 -9.96 17.42
C LEU A 74 47.56 -9.80 18.77
N ASP A 75 46.79 -9.58 19.84
CA ASP A 75 47.30 -9.53 21.19
C ASP A 75 47.90 -10.91 21.62
N GLU A 76 47.33 -12.00 21.13
CA GLU A 76 47.83 -13.37 21.25
C GLU A 76 49.00 -13.69 20.30
N GLN A 77 49.53 -12.70 19.57
CA GLN A 77 50.59 -12.86 18.56
C GLN A 77 50.20 -13.81 17.40
N ARG A 78 48.95 -13.91 17.10
CA ARG A 78 48.39 -14.78 16.05
C ARG A 78 47.74 -13.94 14.96
N TYR A 79 48.09 -14.23 13.71
CA TYR A 79 47.43 -13.64 12.56
C TYR A 79 46.86 -14.76 11.69
N LEU A 80 45.57 -14.72 11.40
CA LEU A 80 44.90 -15.67 10.52
C LEU A 80 44.60 -15.05 9.18
N CYS A 81 43.87 -13.93 9.20
CA CYS A 81 43.48 -13.18 7.99
C CYS A 81 42.97 -11.78 8.40
N SER A 82 42.72 -10.94 7.43
CA SER A 82 42.11 -9.62 7.70
C SER A 82 40.69 -9.74 8.24
N GLU A 83 40.27 -8.74 9.01
CA GLU A 83 38.88 -8.60 9.49
C GLU A 83 37.86 -8.76 8.35
N ARG A 84 38.09 -8.10 7.19
CA ARG A 84 37.21 -8.24 6.01
C ARG A 84 37.13 -9.68 5.47
N THR A 85 38.16 -10.47 5.62
CA THR A 85 38.16 -11.87 5.23
C THR A 85 37.37 -12.71 6.23
N MET A 86 37.44 -12.41 7.53
CA MET A 86 36.57 -13.04 8.53
C MET A 86 35.12 -12.82 8.24
N TYR A 87 34.70 -11.58 7.91
CA TYR A 87 33.33 -11.29 7.49
C TYR A 87 32.92 -12.08 6.25
N ARG A 88 33.79 -12.21 5.24
CA ARG A 88 33.47 -13.01 4.04
C ARG A 88 33.31 -14.50 4.35
N VAL A 89 34.13 -15.04 5.23
CA VAL A 89 34.00 -16.44 5.66
C VAL A 89 32.66 -16.68 6.36
N LEU A 90 32.24 -15.76 7.25
CA LEU A 90 30.96 -15.82 7.92
C LEU A 90 29.78 -15.65 6.93
N GLU A 91 29.91 -14.74 5.93
CA GLU A 91 28.89 -14.52 4.91
C GLU A 91 28.66 -15.76 4.05
N GLU A 92 29.73 -16.43 3.63
CA GLU A 92 29.68 -17.68 2.86
C GLU A 92 29.03 -18.83 3.65
N ASN A 93 29.08 -18.78 4.98
CA ASN A 93 28.42 -19.73 5.86
C ASN A 93 27.07 -19.23 6.39
N HIS A 94 26.55 -18.10 5.84
CA HIS A 94 25.28 -17.48 6.25
C HIS A 94 25.20 -17.04 7.73
N GLU A 95 26.35 -16.75 8.37
CA GLU A 95 26.46 -16.45 9.79
C GLU A 95 26.66 -14.96 10.12
N VAL A 96 26.72 -14.07 9.14
CA VAL A 96 27.01 -12.64 9.36
C VAL A 96 25.95 -11.95 10.23
N ARG A 97 24.72 -12.45 10.22
CA ARG A 97 23.59 -11.78 10.92
C ARG A 97 23.22 -12.38 12.26
N GLU A 98 23.72 -13.55 12.63
CA GLU A 98 23.15 -14.37 13.69
C GLU A 98 24.18 -15.04 14.61
N ARG A 99 25.31 -14.43 14.79
CA ARG A 99 26.31 -14.92 15.77
C ARG A 99 25.85 -14.75 17.21
N ARG A 100 24.89 -13.85 17.48
CA ARG A 100 24.23 -13.72 18.77
C ARG A 100 22.90 -14.46 18.70
N ASP A 101 22.57 -15.19 19.74
CA ASP A 101 21.27 -15.84 19.91
C ASP A 101 20.17 -14.76 20.08
N GLN A 102 19.89 -14.07 19.01
CA GLN A 102 18.80 -13.09 18.95
C GLN A 102 17.54 -13.82 18.51
N LEU A 103 16.54 -13.78 19.37
CA LEU A 103 15.20 -14.22 19.02
C LEU A 103 14.78 -13.53 17.71
N ARG A 104 14.71 -14.27 16.63
CA ARG A 104 14.09 -13.78 15.39
C ARG A 104 12.63 -13.56 15.67
N HIS A 105 12.19 -12.33 15.56
CA HIS A 105 10.76 -12.10 15.49
C HIS A 105 10.21 -12.82 14.27
N PRO A 106 9.17 -13.65 14.40
CA PRO A 106 8.53 -14.25 13.24
C PRO A 106 8.08 -13.13 12.29
N PRO A 107 8.08 -13.37 10.96
CA PRO A 107 7.60 -12.38 10.02
C PRO A 107 6.17 -12.00 10.40
N TYR A 108 5.93 -10.69 10.57
CA TYR A 108 4.58 -10.21 10.88
C TYR A 108 3.64 -10.57 9.74
N ALA A 109 2.56 -11.27 10.06
CA ALA A 109 1.49 -11.52 9.10
C ALA A 109 0.84 -10.20 8.68
N ALA A 110 0.49 -10.07 7.40
CA ALA A 110 -0.28 -8.93 6.92
C ALA A 110 -1.66 -8.94 7.60
N PRO A 111 -2.14 -7.80 8.13
CA PRO A 111 -3.50 -7.74 8.64
C PRO A 111 -4.47 -7.88 7.47
N GLU A 112 -5.32 -8.89 7.50
CA GLU A 112 -6.38 -9.11 6.51
C GLU A 112 -7.70 -8.63 7.12
N LEU A 113 -8.20 -7.49 6.65
CA LEU A 113 -9.41 -6.88 7.21
C LEU A 113 -10.45 -6.71 6.12
N LEU A 114 -11.65 -7.21 6.38
CA LEU A 114 -12.82 -7.10 5.52
C LEU A 114 -13.88 -6.22 6.16
N ALA A 115 -14.41 -5.28 5.38
CA ALA A 115 -15.61 -4.54 5.69
C ALA A 115 -16.64 -4.71 4.57
N THR A 116 -17.85 -5.11 4.91
CA THR A 116 -19.02 -5.25 4.02
C THR A 116 -20.12 -4.25 4.33
N ALA A 117 -20.01 -3.55 5.45
CA ALA A 117 -20.91 -2.52 5.90
C ALA A 117 -20.18 -1.46 6.74
N PRO A 118 -20.77 -0.27 6.95
CA PRO A 118 -20.27 0.72 7.89
C PRO A 118 -20.14 0.16 9.32
N ASN A 119 -19.18 0.72 10.07
CA ASN A 119 -18.92 0.39 11.48
C ASN A 119 -18.41 -1.05 11.76
N GLN A 120 -17.93 -1.76 10.74
CA GLN A 120 -17.24 -3.03 10.94
C GLN A 120 -15.73 -2.86 11.15
N VAL A 121 -15.11 -1.97 10.37
CA VAL A 121 -13.68 -1.67 10.46
C VAL A 121 -13.48 -0.16 10.39
N TRP A 122 -12.83 0.39 11.40
CA TRP A 122 -12.34 1.76 11.37
C TRP A 122 -10.82 1.78 11.21
N SER A 123 -10.33 2.70 10.41
CA SER A 123 -8.91 3.03 10.27
C SER A 123 -8.63 4.31 11.05
N TRP A 124 -7.56 4.30 11.85
CA TRP A 124 -7.14 5.46 12.61
C TRP A 124 -5.69 5.83 12.32
N ASP A 125 -5.43 7.13 12.22
CA ASP A 125 -4.08 7.64 12.03
C ASP A 125 -3.95 9.08 12.55
N ILE A 126 -2.69 9.51 12.77
CA ILE A 126 -2.33 10.85 13.24
C ILE A 126 -1.37 11.47 12.23
N THR A 127 -1.70 12.66 11.75
CA THR A 127 -0.80 13.43 10.90
C THR A 127 -0.38 14.75 11.54
N LYS A 128 0.86 15.18 11.26
CA LYS A 128 1.36 16.49 11.69
C LYS A 128 0.92 17.56 10.71
N LEU A 129 0.42 18.66 11.27
CA LEU A 129 0.14 19.92 10.61
C LEU A 129 1.25 20.90 10.98
N LEU A 130 1.83 21.61 10.00
CA LEU A 130 2.90 22.58 10.25
C LEU A 130 2.34 23.78 11.03
N GLY A 131 2.94 24.08 12.17
CA GLY A 131 2.62 25.25 12.98
C GLY A 131 3.29 26.53 12.49
N PRO A 132 3.10 27.67 13.22
CA PRO A 132 3.54 28.99 12.75
C PRO A 132 5.04 29.12 12.58
N ALA A 133 5.84 28.49 13.43
CA ALA A 133 7.29 28.54 13.37
C ALA A 133 7.88 27.22 12.82
N LYS A 134 9.14 27.29 12.37
CA LYS A 134 9.90 26.09 12.00
C LYS A 134 9.98 25.14 13.21
N TRP A 135 9.74 23.85 12.97
CA TRP A 135 9.73 22.79 13.98
C TRP A 135 8.56 22.83 14.98
N THR A 136 7.54 23.67 14.78
CA THR A 136 6.29 23.60 15.51
C THR A 136 5.26 22.80 14.71
N TYR A 137 4.46 21.99 15.44
CA TYR A 137 3.47 21.10 14.84
C TYR A 137 2.20 21.06 15.67
N PHE A 138 1.06 20.91 14.99
CA PHE A 138 -0.17 20.44 15.59
C PHE A 138 -0.42 19.00 15.12
N TYR A 139 -1.13 18.23 15.89
CA TYR A 139 -1.39 16.82 15.63
C TYR A 139 -2.86 16.63 15.32
N LEU A 140 -3.16 16.23 14.10
CA LEU A 140 -4.51 15.92 13.65
C LEU A 140 -4.73 14.41 13.75
N TYR A 141 -5.67 14.03 14.61
CA TYR A 141 -6.16 12.66 14.78
C TYR A 141 -7.38 12.47 13.91
N VAL A 142 -7.48 11.39 13.16
CA VAL A 142 -8.64 11.07 12.32
C VAL A 142 -9.01 9.61 12.47
N ILE A 143 -10.30 9.34 12.66
CA ILE A 143 -10.89 8.00 12.60
C ILE A 143 -11.81 7.95 11.38
N LEU A 144 -11.56 6.99 10.49
CA LEU A 144 -12.23 6.80 9.22
C LEU A 144 -12.91 5.44 9.19
N ASP A 145 -14.17 5.39 8.83
CA ASP A 145 -14.87 4.12 8.52
C ASP A 145 -14.35 3.55 7.19
N LEU A 146 -13.93 2.29 7.21
CA LEU A 146 -13.26 1.66 6.07
C LEU A 146 -14.20 1.45 4.88
N PHE A 147 -15.45 1.07 5.11
CA PHE A 147 -16.40 0.76 4.05
C PHE A 147 -16.89 2.02 3.33
N SER A 148 -17.33 2.99 4.10
CA SER A 148 -17.94 4.22 3.57
C SER A 148 -16.95 5.36 3.29
N ARG A 149 -15.74 5.31 3.84
CA ARG A 149 -14.77 6.43 3.89
C ARG A 149 -15.24 7.60 4.79
N TYR A 150 -16.31 7.43 5.56
CA TYR A 150 -16.83 8.46 6.42
C TYR A 150 -15.89 8.74 7.60
N VAL A 151 -15.53 9.99 7.83
CA VAL A 151 -14.77 10.39 9.00
C VAL A 151 -15.71 10.44 10.20
N VAL A 152 -15.62 9.44 11.07
CA VAL A 152 -16.46 9.26 12.26
C VAL A 152 -16.01 10.12 13.43
N GLY A 153 -14.73 10.49 13.45
CA GLY A 153 -14.15 11.35 14.49
C GLY A 153 -12.84 11.98 14.05
N TRP A 154 -12.62 13.21 14.52
CA TRP A 154 -11.37 13.92 14.35
C TRP A 154 -11.14 14.91 15.48
N MET A 155 -9.86 15.24 15.73
CA MET A 155 -9.48 16.30 16.67
C MET A 155 -8.10 16.85 16.34
N VAL A 156 -7.82 18.10 16.72
CA VAL A 156 -6.49 18.71 16.64
C VAL A 156 -5.98 19.00 18.04
N ALA A 157 -4.75 18.58 18.33
CA ALA A 157 -4.07 18.77 19.61
C ALA A 157 -2.67 19.34 19.44
N HIS A 158 -2.09 19.86 20.53
CA HIS A 158 -0.70 20.35 20.54
C HIS A 158 0.33 19.22 20.57
N GLU A 159 -0.06 18.03 20.97
CA GLU A 159 0.83 16.89 21.16
C GLU A 159 0.14 15.58 20.86
N GLU A 160 0.95 14.56 20.65
CA GLU A 160 0.48 13.19 20.50
C GLU A 160 0.47 12.51 21.88
N ARG A 161 -0.74 12.23 22.41
CA ARG A 161 -0.94 11.55 23.70
C ARG A 161 -1.97 10.43 23.62
N ALA A 162 -1.70 9.35 24.34
CA ALA A 162 -2.63 8.23 24.48
C ALA A 162 -3.98 8.62 25.11
N ALA A 163 -3.99 9.57 26.06
CA ALA A 163 -5.21 10.04 26.68
C ALA A 163 -6.14 10.74 25.67
N LEU A 164 -5.59 11.56 24.76
CA LEU A 164 -6.36 12.21 23.69
C LEU A 164 -6.92 11.19 22.70
N ALA A 165 -6.13 10.21 22.34
CA ALA A 165 -6.57 9.09 21.49
C ALA A 165 -7.73 8.33 22.15
N LYS A 166 -7.60 7.99 23.44
CA LYS A 166 -8.63 7.34 24.24
C LYS A 166 -9.94 8.14 24.18
N THR A 167 -9.89 9.45 24.47
CA THR A 167 -11.06 10.33 24.45
C THR A 167 -11.74 10.37 23.08
N LEU A 168 -10.96 10.51 22.00
CA LEU A 168 -11.51 10.56 20.65
C LEU A 168 -12.19 9.23 20.25
N ILE A 169 -11.58 8.09 20.55
CA ILE A 169 -12.13 6.77 20.26
C ILE A 169 -13.44 6.57 21.03
N GLU A 170 -13.42 6.84 22.34
CA GLU A 170 -14.61 6.70 23.20
C GLU A 170 -15.78 7.56 22.71
N GLN A 171 -15.52 8.85 22.43
CA GLN A 171 -16.53 9.76 21.89
C GLN A 171 -17.06 9.31 20.52
N SER A 172 -16.18 8.82 19.65
CA SER A 172 -16.59 8.32 18.34
C SER A 172 -17.46 7.07 18.45
N CYS A 173 -17.07 6.10 19.29
CA CYS A 173 -17.88 4.90 19.54
C CYS A 173 -19.25 5.25 20.11
N ARG A 174 -19.30 6.15 21.11
CA ARG A 174 -20.56 6.59 21.71
C ARG A 174 -21.46 7.32 20.69
N ARG A 175 -20.91 8.23 19.90
CA ARG A 175 -21.64 8.99 18.86
C ARG A 175 -22.22 8.10 17.78
N GLN A 176 -21.51 7.06 17.40
CA GLN A 176 -21.93 6.13 16.35
C GLN A 176 -22.72 4.94 16.89
N GLY A 177 -22.98 4.87 18.21
CA GLY A 177 -23.74 3.77 18.80
C GLY A 177 -23.09 2.40 18.60
N ILE A 178 -21.77 2.32 18.70
CA ILE A 178 -21.04 1.06 18.46
C ILE A 178 -21.39 0.04 19.55
N THR A 179 -21.84 -1.14 19.12
CA THR A 179 -22.08 -2.27 20.00
C THR A 179 -20.82 -3.08 20.25
N PRO A 180 -20.58 -3.60 21.46
CA PRO A 180 -19.43 -4.45 21.74
C PRO A 180 -19.33 -5.65 20.79
N GLY A 181 -18.11 -5.94 20.32
CA GLY A 181 -17.84 -7.08 19.43
C GLY A 181 -18.05 -6.83 17.93
N GLY A 182 -18.67 -5.69 17.55
CA GLY A 182 -18.99 -5.39 16.14
C GLY A 182 -17.92 -4.60 15.37
N LEU A 183 -16.98 -3.98 16.06
CA LEU A 183 -15.99 -3.07 15.47
C LEU A 183 -14.57 -3.58 15.60
N THR A 184 -13.80 -3.48 14.52
CA THR A 184 -12.34 -3.60 14.52
C THR A 184 -11.72 -2.22 14.28
N LEU A 185 -10.81 -1.79 15.17
CA LEU A 185 -10.04 -0.57 15.00
C LEU A 185 -8.62 -0.91 14.54
N HIS A 186 -8.29 -0.46 13.35
CA HIS A 186 -6.99 -0.64 12.71
C HIS A 186 -6.15 0.63 12.75
N ALA A 187 -4.87 0.51 13.06
CA ALA A 187 -3.95 1.65 13.07
C ALA A 187 -2.50 1.23 12.83
N ASP A 188 -1.68 2.20 12.53
CA ASP A 188 -0.25 2.03 12.54
C ASP A 188 0.30 1.76 13.95
N ARG A 189 1.54 1.31 14.05
CA ARG A 189 2.20 1.03 15.35
C ARG A 189 2.75 2.30 16.01
N GLY A 190 1.96 3.38 16.03
CA GLY A 190 2.32 4.60 16.74
C GLY A 190 2.33 4.42 18.27
N PRO A 191 3.09 5.25 19.01
CA PRO A 191 3.17 5.18 20.48
C PRO A 191 1.81 5.30 21.16
N SER A 192 0.94 6.18 20.66
CA SER A 192 -0.42 6.39 21.18
C SER A 192 -1.28 5.14 21.05
N MET A 193 -1.16 4.42 19.90
CA MET A 193 -1.99 3.25 19.63
C MET A 193 -1.53 1.99 20.35
N THR A 194 -0.23 1.84 20.56
CA THR A 194 0.33 0.70 21.30
C THR A 194 0.22 0.86 22.81
N SER A 195 -0.25 2.01 23.29
CA SER A 195 -0.34 2.33 24.70
C SER A 195 -1.33 1.45 25.48
N LYS A 196 -1.00 1.14 26.72
CA LYS A 196 -1.87 0.38 27.63
C LYS A 196 -3.24 1.03 27.85
N PRO A 197 -3.37 2.36 28.06
CA PRO A 197 -4.68 3.01 28.25
C PRO A 197 -5.63 2.84 27.06
N VAL A 198 -5.13 2.91 25.83
CA VAL A 198 -5.95 2.69 24.65
C VAL A 198 -6.32 1.20 24.52
N ALA A 199 -5.39 0.29 24.80
CA ALA A 199 -5.68 -1.15 24.76
C ALA A 199 -6.78 -1.55 25.78
N LEU A 200 -6.73 -1.02 26.99
CA LEU A 200 -7.77 -1.25 28.01
C LEU A 200 -9.12 -0.68 27.57
N LEU A 201 -9.17 0.56 27.08
CA LEU A 201 -10.42 1.14 26.57
C LEU A 201 -11.05 0.28 25.48
N LEU A 202 -10.26 -0.16 24.49
CA LEU A 202 -10.77 -1.00 23.39
C LEU A 202 -11.31 -2.33 23.89
N SER A 203 -10.65 -2.93 24.90
CA SER A 203 -11.14 -4.13 25.58
C SER A 203 -12.47 -3.87 26.29
N ASP A 204 -12.57 -2.77 27.05
CA ASP A 204 -13.78 -2.38 27.77
C ASP A 204 -14.97 -2.09 26.82
N LEU A 205 -14.68 -1.52 25.64
CA LEU A 205 -15.67 -1.26 24.59
C LEU A 205 -15.97 -2.50 23.73
N GLY A 206 -15.27 -3.62 23.93
CA GLY A 206 -15.39 -4.79 23.07
C GLY A 206 -14.95 -4.54 21.63
N VAL A 207 -14.01 -3.64 21.40
CA VAL A 207 -13.47 -3.30 20.08
C VAL A 207 -12.22 -4.10 19.81
N THR A 208 -12.20 -4.83 18.71
CA THR A 208 -11.01 -5.58 18.28
C THR A 208 -9.93 -4.62 17.78
N LYS A 209 -8.69 -4.83 18.22
CA LYS A 209 -7.55 -4.01 17.84
C LYS A 209 -6.64 -4.72 16.86
N THR A 210 -6.28 -4.06 15.78
CA THR A 210 -5.30 -4.55 14.80
C THR A 210 -4.25 -3.48 14.47
N HIS A 211 -3.10 -3.91 13.97
CA HIS A 211 -2.00 -3.02 13.61
C HIS A 211 -1.40 -3.36 12.27
N SER A 212 -0.93 -2.30 11.58
CA SER A 212 -0.04 -2.43 10.43
C SER A 212 1.25 -3.17 10.78
N ARG A 213 1.86 -3.84 9.82
CA ARG A 213 3.21 -4.39 9.96
C ARG A 213 4.22 -3.25 10.16
N PRO A 214 5.31 -3.45 10.91
CA PRO A 214 6.35 -2.44 11.04
C PRO A 214 6.89 -2.00 9.67
N TYR A 215 6.98 -0.70 9.44
CA TYR A 215 7.54 -0.10 8.22
C TYR A 215 6.80 -0.44 6.92
N VAL A 216 5.53 -0.85 6.98
CA VAL A 216 4.70 -1.15 5.80
C VAL A 216 3.53 -0.17 5.75
N SER A 217 3.69 0.91 4.98
CA SER A 217 2.66 1.96 4.81
C SER A 217 1.40 1.44 4.11
N ASN A 218 1.55 0.46 3.22
CA ASN A 218 0.42 -0.11 2.48
C ASN A 218 -0.62 -0.82 3.36
N ASP A 219 -0.34 -1.03 4.64
CA ASP A 219 -1.28 -1.65 5.57
C ASP A 219 -2.32 -0.65 6.12
N ASN A 220 -2.13 0.69 5.93
CA ASN A 220 -3.13 1.72 6.27
C ASN A 220 -3.43 2.68 5.11
N PRO A 221 -3.78 2.18 3.92
CA PRO A 221 -3.87 2.99 2.69
C PRO A 221 -5.02 4.01 2.71
N PHE A 222 -6.05 3.77 3.50
CA PHE A 222 -7.25 4.61 3.52
C PHE A 222 -7.04 5.91 4.30
N SER A 223 -6.38 5.84 5.44
CA SER A 223 -5.98 7.05 6.21
C SER A 223 -4.98 7.89 5.43
N GLU A 224 -3.99 7.25 4.78
CA GLU A 224 -3.03 7.95 3.92
C GLU A 224 -3.72 8.67 2.75
N ALA A 225 -4.68 8.00 2.06
CA ALA A 225 -5.45 8.60 0.97
C ALA A 225 -6.30 9.78 1.44
N GLN A 226 -6.89 9.69 2.63
CA GLN A 226 -7.65 10.76 3.25
C GLN A 226 -6.76 11.97 3.54
N PHE A 227 -5.58 11.77 4.14
CA PHE A 227 -4.63 12.86 4.37
C PHE A 227 -4.10 13.48 3.08
N LYS A 228 -3.88 12.70 2.03
CA LYS A 228 -3.54 13.24 0.71
C LYS A 228 -4.67 14.13 0.18
N THR A 229 -5.92 13.66 0.24
CA THR A 229 -7.08 14.45 -0.17
C THR A 229 -7.15 15.79 0.57
N MET A 230 -6.82 15.82 1.87
CA MET A 230 -6.78 17.03 2.66
C MET A 230 -5.63 17.97 2.26
N LYS A 231 -4.40 17.42 2.23
CA LYS A 231 -3.18 18.22 2.04
C LYS A 231 -3.00 18.77 0.62
N TYR A 232 -3.63 18.13 -0.37
CA TYR A 232 -3.58 18.59 -1.77
C TYR A 232 -4.70 19.55 -2.15
N ARG A 233 -5.57 19.93 -1.21
CA ARG A 233 -6.56 20.97 -1.49
C ARG A 233 -5.90 22.34 -1.65
N PRO A 234 -6.42 23.19 -2.57
CA PRO A 234 -5.92 24.57 -2.72
C PRO A 234 -6.04 25.41 -1.46
N GLU A 235 -7.04 25.13 -0.61
CA GLU A 235 -7.29 25.85 0.64
C GLU A 235 -6.44 25.35 1.81
N PHE A 236 -5.69 24.25 1.64
CA PHE A 236 -4.82 23.75 2.70
C PHE A 236 -3.61 24.69 2.84
N PRO A 237 -3.40 25.33 4.00
CA PRO A 237 -2.30 26.28 4.16
C PRO A 237 -0.96 25.56 4.30
N ASP A 238 0.10 26.20 3.82
CA ASP A 238 1.47 25.71 4.04
C ASP A 238 1.79 25.59 5.53
N ARG A 239 1.27 26.53 6.34
CA ARG A 239 1.39 26.57 7.81
C ARG A 239 0.13 27.13 8.43
N PHE A 240 -0.21 26.60 9.60
CA PHE A 240 -1.28 27.14 10.45
C PHE A 240 -0.70 28.16 11.44
N GLY A 241 -1.31 29.32 11.55
CA GLY A 241 -0.90 30.37 12.49
C GLY A 241 -1.16 30.00 13.95
N SER A 242 -2.18 29.19 14.21
CA SER A 242 -2.57 28.73 15.54
C SER A 242 -3.25 27.36 15.50
N ILE A 243 -3.46 26.76 16.67
CA ILE A 243 -4.27 25.55 16.79
C ILE A 243 -5.73 25.82 16.43
N GLN A 244 -6.22 27.02 16.71
CA GLN A 244 -7.58 27.45 16.37
C GLN A 244 -7.76 27.50 14.86
N ASP A 245 -6.78 28.00 14.10
CA ASP A 245 -6.82 28.01 12.64
C ASP A 245 -6.89 26.58 12.09
N SER A 246 -6.10 25.67 12.65
CA SER A 246 -6.12 24.26 12.22
C SER A 246 -7.45 23.57 12.58
N ARG A 247 -8.08 23.92 13.71
CA ARG A 247 -9.41 23.44 14.07
C ARG A 247 -10.47 24.03 13.14
N SER A 248 -10.41 25.35 12.87
CA SER A 248 -11.32 26.02 11.93
C SER A 248 -11.24 25.39 10.54
N PHE A 249 -10.05 25.12 10.03
CA PHE A 249 -9.87 24.36 8.79
C PHE A 249 -10.55 22.99 8.86
N GLY A 250 -10.34 22.23 9.94
CA GLY A 250 -10.97 20.93 10.15
C GLY A 250 -12.49 21.00 10.17
N HIS A 251 -13.08 22.03 10.81
CA HIS A 251 -14.53 22.26 10.84
C HIS A 251 -15.13 22.54 9.46
N VAL A 252 -14.37 23.08 8.53
CA VAL A 252 -14.80 23.26 7.13
C VAL A 252 -14.52 22.01 6.31
N PHE A 253 -13.32 21.41 6.46
CA PHE A 253 -12.87 20.30 5.63
C PHE A 253 -13.67 19.02 5.88
N PHE A 254 -13.84 18.56 7.12
CA PHE A 254 -14.46 17.25 7.37
C PHE A 254 -15.95 17.18 7.02
N PRO A 255 -16.79 18.20 7.26
CA PRO A 255 -18.14 18.20 6.70
C PRO A 255 -18.14 18.14 5.17
N TRP A 256 -17.33 18.94 4.49
CA TRP A 256 -17.18 18.88 3.04
C TRP A 256 -16.72 17.49 2.58
N TYR A 257 -15.72 16.91 3.23
CA TYR A 257 -15.20 15.58 2.90
C TYR A 257 -16.29 14.50 3.03
N ASN A 258 -17.08 14.55 4.08
CA ASN A 258 -18.13 13.57 4.30
C ASN A 258 -19.34 13.77 3.36
N THR A 259 -19.73 15.01 3.04
CA THR A 259 -21.02 15.29 2.37
C THR A 259 -20.90 15.70 0.90
N ALA A 260 -19.75 16.22 0.47
CA ALA A 260 -19.58 16.76 -0.87
C ALA A 260 -18.49 16.03 -1.69
N HIS A 261 -17.41 15.58 -1.04
CA HIS A 261 -16.33 14.89 -1.76
C HIS A 261 -16.79 13.51 -2.25
N ARG A 262 -16.49 13.21 -3.52
CA ARG A 262 -16.89 11.96 -4.16
C ARG A 262 -15.69 11.04 -4.35
N HIS A 263 -15.82 9.81 -3.90
CA HIS A 263 -14.73 8.83 -3.95
C HIS A 263 -14.93 7.80 -5.07
N SER A 264 -13.92 7.62 -5.92
CA SER A 264 -13.94 6.59 -6.97
C SER A 264 -14.09 5.17 -6.41
N GLY A 265 -13.43 4.88 -5.29
CA GLY A 265 -13.48 3.57 -4.63
C GLY A 265 -14.85 3.19 -4.02
N ILE A 266 -15.81 4.11 -3.97
CA ILE A 266 -17.20 3.86 -3.52
C ILE A 266 -18.21 4.30 -4.58
N GLY A 267 -17.90 4.13 -5.88
CA GLY A 267 -18.81 4.41 -6.96
C GLY A 267 -19.13 5.91 -7.17
N MET A 268 -18.18 6.80 -6.91
CA MET A 268 -18.39 8.26 -6.96
C MET A 268 -19.54 8.74 -6.06
N LEU A 269 -19.81 8.03 -4.99
CA LEU A 269 -20.69 8.45 -3.91
C LEU A 269 -19.92 9.30 -2.89
N THR A 270 -20.64 10.03 -2.06
CA THR A 270 -20.06 10.70 -0.90
C THR A 270 -19.98 9.72 0.28
N PRO A 271 -19.02 9.88 1.21
CA PRO A 271 -18.96 9.08 2.43
C PRO A 271 -20.28 9.06 3.20
N HIS A 272 -20.95 10.19 3.31
CA HIS A 272 -22.25 10.33 3.95
C HIS A 272 -23.33 9.46 3.29
N GLU A 273 -23.43 9.47 1.94
CA GLU A 273 -24.41 8.67 1.22
C GLU A 273 -24.24 7.17 1.49
N VAL A 274 -22.99 6.70 1.60
CA VAL A 274 -22.70 5.28 1.89
C VAL A 274 -22.92 4.97 3.36
N TYR A 275 -22.42 5.81 4.26
CA TYR A 275 -22.49 5.58 5.71
C TYR A 275 -23.93 5.49 6.25
N TYR A 276 -24.82 6.33 5.72
CA TYR A 276 -26.24 6.38 6.13
C TYR A 276 -27.19 5.59 5.21
N GLY A 277 -26.68 4.69 4.36
CA GLY A 277 -27.49 3.80 3.53
C GLY A 277 -28.25 4.49 2.38
N LEU A 278 -27.82 5.67 1.97
CA LEU A 278 -28.44 6.44 0.87
C LEU A 278 -27.89 6.08 -0.52
N ALA A 279 -26.90 5.19 -0.56
CA ALA A 279 -26.15 4.82 -1.77
C ALA A 279 -27.04 4.28 -2.88
N GLU A 280 -27.91 3.31 -2.55
CA GLU A 280 -28.81 2.66 -3.52
C GLU A 280 -29.73 3.66 -4.21
N LYS A 281 -30.41 4.49 -3.42
CA LYS A 281 -31.28 5.57 -3.92
C LYS A 281 -30.55 6.52 -4.87
N ARG A 282 -29.28 6.83 -4.56
CA ARG A 282 -28.45 7.70 -5.41
C ARG A 282 -28.06 7.01 -6.71
N VAL A 283 -27.66 5.75 -6.65
CA VAL A 283 -27.29 4.95 -7.83
C VAL A 283 -28.49 4.78 -8.76
N GLU A 284 -29.68 4.49 -8.22
CA GLU A 284 -30.92 4.41 -9.01
C GLU A 284 -31.27 5.76 -9.68
N ALA A 285 -31.13 6.87 -8.96
CA ALA A 285 -31.35 8.19 -9.56
C ALA A 285 -30.42 8.44 -10.75
N ARG A 286 -29.13 8.10 -10.61
CA ARG A 286 -28.15 8.19 -11.72
C ARG A 286 -28.51 7.26 -12.88
N ALA A 287 -28.96 6.04 -12.58
CA ALA A 287 -29.39 5.08 -13.61
C ALA A 287 -30.55 5.59 -14.44
N ARG A 288 -31.54 6.26 -13.81
CA ARG A 288 -32.65 6.89 -14.52
C ARG A 288 -32.18 7.97 -15.48
N VAL A 289 -31.25 8.84 -15.05
CA VAL A 289 -30.67 9.90 -15.90
C VAL A 289 -29.94 9.30 -17.11
N LEU A 290 -29.11 8.29 -16.86
CA LEU A 290 -28.37 7.61 -17.93
C LEU A 290 -29.29 6.87 -18.89
N ALA A 291 -30.35 6.24 -18.40
CA ALA A 291 -31.35 5.57 -19.25
C ALA A 291 -32.13 6.57 -20.14
N ALA A 292 -32.48 7.71 -19.58
CA ALA A 292 -33.12 8.78 -20.37
C ALA A 292 -32.19 9.33 -21.46
N ALA A 293 -30.93 9.58 -21.13
CA ALA A 293 -29.92 10.03 -22.09
C ALA A 293 -29.68 8.99 -23.20
N TYR A 294 -29.62 7.71 -22.84
CA TYR A 294 -29.50 6.62 -23.82
C TYR A 294 -30.70 6.50 -24.76
N ALA A 295 -31.91 6.71 -24.24
CA ALA A 295 -33.12 6.67 -25.07
C ALA A 295 -33.16 7.78 -26.15
N VAL A 296 -32.59 8.95 -25.86
CA VAL A 296 -32.52 10.07 -26.76
C VAL A 296 -31.35 9.96 -27.76
N HIS A 297 -30.21 9.49 -27.30
CA HIS A 297 -28.97 9.47 -28.08
C HIS A 297 -28.21 8.14 -27.92
N PRO A 298 -28.74 6.99 -28.35
CA PRO A 298 -28.08 5.69 -28.20
C PRO A 298 -26.73 5.62 -28.93
N GLU A 299 -26.59 6.40 -30.04
CA GLU A 299 -25.37 6.47 -30.85
C GLU A 299 -24.14 7.04 -30.08
N ARG A 300 -24.35 7.74 -28.97
CA ARG A 300 -23.27 8.29 -28.11
C ARG A 300 -22.67 7.28 -27.14
N PHE A 301 -23.29 6.11 -27.00
CA PHE A 301 -22.89 5.09 -26.02
C PHE A 301 -22.32 3.85 -26.72
N VAL A 302 -21.04 3.93 -27.09
CA VAL A 302 -20.31 2.90 -27.85
C VAL A 302 -20.33 1.50 -27.17
N ALA A 303 -20.32 1.48 -25.82
CA ALA A 303 -20.38 0.23 -25.05
C ALA A 303 -21.80 -0.27 -24.73
N GLY A 304 -22.82 0.25 -25.44
CA GLY A 304 -24.22 -0.07 -25.20
C GLY A 304 -24.84 0.70 -24.02
N ARG A 305 -25.91 0.18 -23.41
CA ARG A 305 -26.66 0.88 -22.37
C ARG A 305 -25.78 1.19 -21.16
N PRO A 306 -25.62 2.46 -20.78
CA PRO A 306 -24.74 2.86 -19.70
C PRO A 306 -25.31 2.48 -18.34
N ARG A 307 -24.39 2.21 -17.40
CA ARG A 307 -24.70 1.96 -15.98
C ARG A 307 -23.90 2.90 -15.12
N PRO A 308 -24.44 3.43 -14.01
CA PRO A 308 -23.67 4.22 -13.08
C PRO A 308 -22.66 3.33 -12.35
N PRO A 309 -21.52 3.87 -11.86
CA PRO A 309 -20.63 3.16 -10.97
C PRO A 309 -21.40 2.65 -9.74
N ALA A 310 -21.19 1.38 -9.40
CA ALA A 310 -21.82 0.74 -8.25
C ALA A 310 -20.97 0.88 -6.99
N LEU A 311 -21.62 0.81 -5.83
CA LEU A 311 -20.95 0.64 -4.56
C LEU A 311 -20.30 -0.76 -4.51
N PRO A 312 -19.04 -0.91 -4.07
CA PRO A 312 -18.46 -2.22 -3.86
C PRO A 312 -19.18 -2.96 -2.73
N SER A 313 -19.35 -4.27 -2.88
CA SER A 313 -19.96 -5.12 -1.84
C SER A 313 -19.01 -5.39 -0.67
N GLU A 314 -17.71 -5.25 -0.89
CA GLU A 314 -16.66 -5.52 0.08
C GLU A 314 -15.47 -4.57 -0.08
N VAL A 315 -14.84 -4.24 1.02
CA VAL A 315 -13.61 -3.43 1.08
C VAL A 315 -12.59 -4.15 1.94
N TRP A 316 -11.37 -4.24 1.43
CA TRP A 316 -10.29 -4.98 2.09
C TRP A 316 -9.09 -4.08 2.40
N ILE A 317 -8.45 -4.36 3.53
CA ILE A 317 -7.02 -4.11 3.71
C ILE A 317 -6.32 -5.47 3.55
N ASN A 318 -5.37 -5.55 2.63
CA ASN A 318 -4.62 -6.77 2.31
C ASN A 318 -5.53 -7.98 1.98
N LYS A 319 -6.33 -7.85 0.92
CA LYS A 319 -7.17 -8.96 0.45
C LYS A 319 -6.31 -10.23 0.27
N PRO A 320 -6.70 -11.39 0.85
CA PRO A 320 -5.98 -12.65 0.65
C PRO A 320 -5.84 -12.95 -0.82
N LYS A 321 -4.65 -13.34 -1.25
CA LYS A 321 -4.49 -13.93 -2.58
C LYS A 321 -5.24 -15.26 -2.55
N ALA A 322 -6.19 -15.44 -3.47
CA ALA A 322 -6.79 -16.74 -3.67
C ALA A 322 -5.67 -17.78 -3.82
N ALA A 323 -5.63 -18.78 -2.96
CA ALA A 323 -4.73 -19.91 -3.16
C ALA A 323 -5.02 -20.43 -4.56
N LEU A 324 -3.99 -20.48 -5.41
CA LEU A 324 -4.08 -21.21 -6.67
C LEU A 324 -4.42 -22.64 -6.25
N VAL A 325 -5.67 -23.06 -6.42
CA VAL A 325 -6.07 -24.45 -6.32
C VAL A 325 -5.36 -25.08 -7.49
N GLU A 326 -4.22 -25.73 -7.23
CA GLU A 326 -3.62 -26.63 -8.21
C GLU A 326 -4.71 -27.63 -8.58
N PRO A 327 -5.03 -27.80 -9.87
CA PRO A 327 -6.00 -28.80 -10.26
C PRO A 327 -5.43 -30.14 -9.80
N ASN A 328 -6.15 -30.78 -8.89
CA ASN A 328 -5.86 -32.12 -8.38
C ASN A 328 -5.77 -33.06 -9.61
N CYS A 329 -4.58 -33.51 -9.94
CA CYS A 329 -4.31 -34.36 -11.09
C CYS A 329 -4.54 -35.85 -10.75
N ASP A 330 -5.61 -36.14 -9.99
CA ASP A 330 -6.05 -37.52 -9.67
C ASP A 330 -7.50 -37.71 -10.11
N SER A 331 -7.75 -37.62 -11.40
CA SER A 331 -8.89 -38.25 -12.04
C SER A 331 -8.42 -38.90 -13.34
N GLU A 332 -8.35 -40.22 -13.33
CA GLU A 332 -8.14 -41.04 -14.51
C GLU A 332 -9.13 -40.68 -15.62
N PRO A 333 -8.72 -40.64 -16.90
CA PRO A 333 -9.64 -40.32 -17.98
C PRO A 333 -10.54 -41.54 -18.27
N GLU A 334 -11.82 -41.40 -17.99
CA GLU A 334 -12.84 -42.25 -18.61
C GLU A 334 -12.78 -42.04 -20.13
N VAL A 335 -12.38 -43.11 -20.83
CA VAL A 335 -12.42 -43.22 -22.26
C VAL A 335 -13.86 -43.28 -22.72
N VAL A 336 -14.41 -42.17 -23.20
CA VAL A 336 -15.62 -42.20 -24.03
C VAL A 336 -15.23 -41.94 -25.47
N THR A 337 -15.14 -43.03 -26.23
CA THR A 337 -15.10 -43.02 -27.68
C THR A 337 -16.42 -42.50 -28.24
N ASN A 338 -16.40 -41.37 -28.94
CA ASN A 338 -17.35 -41.12 -30.00
C ASN A 338 -16.72 -40.29 -31.15
N PHE A 339 -16.60 -40.96 -32.27
CA PHE A 339 -16.31 -40.39 -33.57
C PHE A 339 -17.44 -39.49 -34.06
N ALA A 340 -17.12 -38.29 -34.48
CA ALA A 340 -17.70 -37.69 -35.70
C ALA A 340 -16.96 -36.39 -36.09
N SER A 341 -16.45 -36.48 -37.28
CA SER A 341 -15.85 -35.49 -38.15
C SER A 341 -16.49 -34.10 -38.18
N ARG A 342 -15.68 -33.04 -38.17
CA ARG A 342 -15.72 -31.99 -39.20
C ARG A 342 -14.51 -31.05 -39.13
N ALA A 343 -13.95 -30.81 -40.29
CA ALA A 343 -12.74 -30.08 -40.59
C ALA A 343 -12.97 -28.53 -40.55
N PRO A 344 -11.92 -27.72 -40.77
CA PRO A 344 -11.69 -26.44 -40.11
C PRO A 344 -12.12 -25.24 -40.95
N GLN A 345 -12.39 -24.13 -40.31
CA GLN A 345 -12.35 -22.84 -40.96
C GLN A 345 -11.43 -21.89 -40.21
N SER A 346 -10.38 -21.55 -40.92
CA SER A 346 -9.46 -20.45 -40.70
C SER A 346 -10.21 -19.08 -40.72
N HIS A 347 -9.87 -18.20 -39.80
CA HIS A 347 -9.68 -16.79 -40.19
C HIS A 347 -8.69 -16.11 -39.23
N ALA A 348 -7.76 -15.47 -39.92
CA ALA A 348 -6.61 -14.72 -39.51
C ALA A 348 -6.96 -13.50 -38.64
N ALA A 349 -5.98 -13.21 -37.76
CA ALA A 349 -5.23 -11.97 -37.57
C ALA A 349 -5.98 -10.63 -37.77
N ASP A 350 -5.93 -9.76 -36.83
CA ASP A 350 -5.02 -8.62 -36.94
C ASP A 350 -4.84 -7.85 -35.62
N SER A 351 -3.67 -7.47 -35.47
CA SER A 351 -2.87 -6.66 -34.62
C SER A 351 -3.30 -5.19 -34.50
N THR A 352 -2.79 -4.60 -33.42
CA THR A 352 -2.17 -3.27 -33.25
C THR A 352 -3.10 -2.08 -33.00
N HIS A 353 -2.88 -1.37 -31.97
CA HIS A 353 -2.11 -0.14 -31.75
C HIS A 353 -2.63 0.58 -30.51
N THR A 354 -1.78 0.75 -29.49
CA THR A 354 -0.95 1.92 -29.19
C THR A 354 -1.66 3.28 -29.19
N GLN A 355 -1.63 3.82 -27.97
CA GLN A 355 -1.24 5.17 -27.62
C GLN A 355 -2.26 6.31 -27.50
N VAL A 356 -1.92 7.07 -26.46
CA VAL A 356 -1.88 8.53 -26.30
C VAL A 356 -3.06 9.18 -25.62
N SER A 357 -2.78 9.57 -24.37
CA SER A 357 -3.50 10.65 -23.68
C SER A 357 -3.40 11.97 -24.41
N PRO A 358 -4.40 12.82 -24.32
CA PRO A 358 -4.15 14.24 -24.22
C PRO A 358 -4.66 14.86 -22.93
N ARG A 359 -3.79 15.69 -22.34
CA ARG A 359 -4.13 16.70 -21.35
C ARG A 359 -5.08 17.72 -21.99
N ILE A 360 -6.24 17.94 -21.37
CA ILE A 360 -7.02 19.15 -21.62
C ILE A 360 -7.28 19.80 -20.27
N GLY A 361 -6.70 20.98 -20.09
CA GLY A 361 -7.04 21.89 -19.02
C GLY A 361 -8.31 22.65 -19.39
N VAL A 362 -9.27 22.66 -18.48
CA VAL A 362 -10.36 23.63 -18.50
C VAL A 362 -10.47 24.24 -17.12
N ARG A 363 -10.14 25.55 -17.08
CA ARG A 363 -10.49 26.44 -15.97
C ARG A 363 -11.93 26.87 -16.17
N GLU A 364 -12.81 26.54 -15.25
CA GLU A 364 -14.06 27.27 -15.09
C GLU A 364 -14.19 27.77 -13.65
N ARG A 365 -14.44 29.08 -13.57
CA ARG A 365 -14.76 29.83 -12.35
C ARG A 365 -16.24 29.66 -12.04
N PHE A 366 -16.56 29.22 -10.84
CA PHE A 366 -17.91 29.36 -10.32
C PHE A 366 -17.91 30.28 -9.10
N GLY A 367 -18.79 31.28 -9.17
CA GLY A 367 -19.05 32.24 -8.12
C GLY A 367 -19.83 31.65 -6.94
N PRO A 368 -19.98 32.39 -5.83
CA PRO A 368 -20.50 31.88 -4.57
C PRO A 368 -22.03 31.78 -4.58
N ILE A 369 -22.55 30.60 -4.24
CA ILE A 369 -23.95 30.41 -3.89
C ILE A 369 -24.04 30.43 -2.36
N GLY A 370 -24.62 31.49 -1.82
CA GLY A 370 -25.00 31.59 -0.43
C GLY A 370 -26.21 30.69 -0.13
N GLY A 371 -26.07 29.88 0.90
CA GLY A 371 -27.15 29.11 1.50
C GLY A 371 -26.81 28.90 2.98
N GLU A 372 -27.47 29.66 3.84
CA GLU A 372 -27.36 29.51 5.29
C GLU A 372 -27.91 28.15 5.73
N LEU A 373 -27.04 27.33 6.28
CA LEU A 373 -27.42 26.15 7.05
C LEU A 373 -27.03 26.42 8.54
N HIS A 374 -28.02 26.61 9.35
CA HIS A 374 -27.88 26.63 10.80
C HIS A 374 -27.25 25.32 11.28
N VAL A 375 -26.00 25.39 11.71
CA VAL A 375 -25.32 24.31 12.42
C VAL A 375 -25.25 24.74 13.88
N ALA A 376 -25.90 23.97 14.77
CA ALA A 376 -25.84 24.16 16.18
C ALA A 376 -24.40 24.11 16.71
N ALA A 377 -23.90 25.22 17.17
CA ALA A 377 -22.65 25.32 17.87
C ALA A 377 -22.80 24.65 19.26
N LEU A 378 -22.06 23.62 19.52
CA LEU A 378 -21.87 23.09 20.88
C LEU A 378 -20.73 23.87 21.54
N ASN A 379 -21.08 24.58 22.59
CA ASN A 379 -20.19 25.32 23.49
C ASN A 379 -19.14 24.37 24.09
N THR A 380 -17.89 24.76 23.97
CA THR A 380 -16.73 24.18 24.63
C THR A 380 -16.38 24.96 25.91
N GLU A 381 -17.26 25.02 26.87
CA GLU A 381 -16.97 25.71 28.16
C GLU A 381 -16.86 24.75 29.37
N ASP A 382 -16.75 23.46 29.20
CA ASP A 382 -16.51 22.54 30.34
C ASP A 382 -15.33 21.64 30.11
N LEU A 383 -14.11 22.15 30.14
CA LEU A 383 -12.90 21.36 30.38
C LEU A 383 -11.78 22.27 30.90
N HIS A 384 -11.78 22.48 32.22
CA HIS A 384 -10.59 22.80 33.00
C HIS A 384 -9.97 21.53 33.58
#